data_655abeccc57135669eafc9c8ec0961c0
#
_entry.id   655abeccc57135669eafc9c8ec0961c0
#
_cell.length_a   1.000
_cell.length_b   1.000
_cell.length_c   1.000
_cell.angle_alpha   90.00
_cell.angle_beta   90.00
_cell.angle_gamma   90.00
#
_symmetry.space_group_name_H-M   'P 1'
#
loop_
_entity.id
_entity.type
_entity.pdbx_description
1 polymer ?
#
loop_
_entity_poly.entity_id
_entity_poly.type
_entity_poly.pdbx_seq_one_letter_code
_entity_poly.pdbx_strand_id
1 'polypeptide(L)'
;HTNYSYIYQTSLQDASGILNSSREDVLQLRGSATLFKKITDRQNAFFRAWYGSTSNDVSYSGTSPYDNDFSDMYAGAALGYNFSDKMWNVSADVALQWEKNKINDLSVEEFYPLINLSAGFSPSKKHSFRTYFHFGANYPGASEKTPNVLQQNELMYYTGNPNLGLSRQITFNLSYNWMPVNAFSASAFVQYFGEFNLYVPVFNPYNDGKALLRTFETDCDYNRTQIGMSFNYKLLNGNLQLAASPSVSLYRVSGLFDIKRSPFYCNASATYYLGNFYFQASYQTRSLTVHGNRGVIYKDRNFYQMLAGWSRS
;
A
#
# COMPACT_ATOMS: atom_id res chain seq x y z
N HIS A 1 4.30 11.40 22.71
CA HIS A 1 5.63 11.66 22.18
C HIS A 1 5.59 12.93 21.32
N THR A 2 6.48 13.87 21.63
CA THR A 2 6.65 15.07 20.82
C THR A 2 7.95 14.87 20.04
N ASN A 3 7.88 14.81 18.73
CA ASN A 3 9.06 14.71 17.88
C ASN A 3 9.26 16.03 17.16
N TYR A 4 10.44 16.62 17.33
CA TYR A 4 10.91 17.72 16.51
C TYR A 4 11.88 17.15 15.47
N SER A 5 11.60 17.33 14.20
CA SER A 5 12.55 17.00 13.14
C SER A 5 12.80 18.24 12.28
N TYR A 6 14.05 18.60 12.15
CA TYR A 6 14.51 19.62 11.21
C TYR A 6 15.08 18.89 10.00
N ILE A 7 14.48 19.04 8.83
CA ILE A 7 15.00 18.47 7.59
C ILE A 7 15.49 19.63 6.73
N TYR A 8 16.82 19.75 6.60
CA TYR A 8 17.43 20.60 5.58
C TYR A 8 17.59 19.74 4.31
N GLN A 9 16.84 20.04 3.27
CA GLN A 9 17.16 19.54 1.93
C GLN A 9 17.69 20.68 1.08
N THR A 10 18.99 20.72 0.91
CA THR A 10 19.64 21.52 -0.13
C THR A 10 19.88 20.63 -1.32
N SER A 11 19.11 20.77 -2.40
CA SER A 11 19.44 20.17 -3.68
C SER A 11 20.16 21.21 -4.54
N LEU A 12 21.48 21.11 -4.63
CA LEU A 12 22.28 21.78 -5.63
C LEU A 12 22.14 20.99 -6.96
N GLN A 13 21.35 21.49 -7.90
CA GLN A 13 21.40 21.00 -9.28
C GLN A 13 22.29 21.94 -10.09
N ASP A 14 23.52 21.48 -10.36
CA ASP A 14 24.60 22.31 -10.88
C ASP A 14 24.70 22.35 -12.42
N ALA A 15 23.83 21.71 -13.16
CA ALA A 15 23.93 21.65 -14.63
C ALA A 15 23.13 22.74 -15.39
N SER A 16 22.17 23.39 -14.74
CA SER A 16 21.28 24.37 -15.39
C SER A 16 21.35 25.78 -14.81
N GLY A 17 22.17 26.02 -13.79
CA GLY A 17 22.24 27.30 -13.09
C GLY A 17 21.00 27.63 -12.25
N ILE A 18 20.09 26.66 -12.02
CA ILE A 18 18.90 26.80 -11.18
C ILE A 18 19.30 26.45 -9.75
N LEU A 19 19.42 27.45 -8.90
CA LEU A 19 19.61 27.29 -7.46
C LEU A 19 18.25 27.25 -6.77
N ASN A 20 17.86 26.07 -6.29
CA ASN A 20 16.65 25.89 -5.51
C ASN A 20 17.04 25.43 -4.10
N SER A 21 16.53 26.07 -3.07
CA SER A 21 16.66 25.61 -1.70
C SER A 21 15.28 25.60 -1.03
N SER A 22 15.01 24.58 -0.23
CA SER A 22 13.81 24.49 0.60
C SER A 22 14.22 24.34 2.06
N ARG A 23 13.49 25.02 2.92
CA ARG A 23 13.54 24.83 4.37
C ARG A 23 12.18 24.35 4.82
N GLU A 24 12.18 23.32 5.63
CA GLU A 24 10.97 22.70 6.17
C GLU A 24 11.12 22.57 7.69
N ASP A 25 10.26 23.25 8.45
CA ASP A 25 10.18 23.15 9.89
C ASP A 25 8.92 22.34 10.25
N VAL A 26 9.09 21.14 10.83
CA VAL A 26 7.99 20.21 11.11
C VAL A 26 7.81 20.01 12.61
N LEU A 27 6.61 20.30 13.11
CA LEU A 27 6.17 19.96 14.46
C LEU A 27 5.12 18.85 14.41
N GLN A 28 5.38 17.71 15.05
CA GLN A 28 4.44 16.61 15.17
C GLN A 28 4.06 16.36 16.61
N LEU A 29 2.74 16.30 16.87
CA LEU A 29 2.16 15.90 18.14
C LEU A 29 1.24 14.69 17.92
N ARG A 30 1.43 13.62 18.66
CA ARG A 30 0.57 12.41 18.59
C ARG A 30 0.28 11.88 19.98
N GLY A 31 -0.95 11.50 20.21
CA GLY A 31 -1.40 10.87 21.45
C GLY A 31 -2.46 9.80 21.17
N SER A 32 -2.45 8.73 21.96
CA SER A 32 -3.51 7.74 21.92
C SER A 32 -3.73 7.14 23.30
N ALA A 33 -4.98 6.75 23.58
CA ALA A 33 -5.37 6.02 24.77
C ALA A 33 -6.20 4.81 24.37
N THR A 34 -5.97 3.67 25.02
CA THR A 34 -6.75 2.46 24.78
C THR A 34 -7.20 1.89 26.12
N LEU A 35 -8.51 1.65 26.24
CA LEU A 35 -9.14 1.00 27.36
C LEU A 35 -9.51 -0.42 26.95
N PHE A 36 -9.07 -1.41 27.70
CA PHE A 36 -9.38 -2.81 27.47
C PHE A 36 -10.33 -3.34 28.52
N LYS A 37 -11.32 -4.11 28.09
CA LYS A 37 -12.21 -4.86 28.97
C LYS A 37 -12.17 -6.34 28.59
N LYS A 38 -11.66 -7.17 29.48
CA LYS A 38 -11.80 -8.62 29.40
C LYS A 38 -13.24 -9.00 29.72
N ILE A 39 -13.92 -9.66 28.79
CA ILE A 39 -15.29 -10.14 28.94
C ILE A 39 -15.26 -11.56 29.46
N THR A 40 -14.47 -12.41 28.82
CA THR A 40 -14.17 -13.79 29.24
C THR A 40 -12.69 -14.09 28.95
N ASP A 41 -12.21 -15.31 29.25
CA ASP A 41 -10.85 -15.72 28.88
C ASP A 41 -10.62 -15.79 27.36
N ARG A 42 -11.69 -15.81 26.58
CA ARG A 42 -11.67 -15.91 25.11
C ARG A 42 -12.12 -14.63 24.41
N GLN A 43 -12.63 -13.65 25.16
CA GLN A 43 -13.24 -12.45 24.60
C GLN A 43 -12.73 -11.21 25.29
N ASN A 44 -12.38 -10.23 24.52
CA ASN A 44 -12.10 -8.89 25.00
C ASN A 44 -12.68 -7.85 24.06
N ALA A 45 -13.02 -6.71 24.62
CA ALA A 45 -13.39 -5.51 23.88
C ALA A 45 -12.42 -4.39 24.24
N PHE A 46 -12.25 -3.45 23.34
CA PHE A 46 -11.49 -2.25 23.61
C PHE A 46 -12.15 -1.02 23.01
N PHE A 47 -11.88 0.10 23.66
CA PHE A 47 -12.13 1.43 23.13
C PHE A 47 -10.78 2.12 22.95
N ARG A 48 -10.52 2.68 21.80
CA ARG A 48 -9.32 3.45 21.49
C ARG A 48 -9.70 4.82 21.00
N ALA A 49 -9.06 5.86 21.51
CA ALA A 49 -9.13 7.21 20.98
C ALA A 49 -7.72 7.68 20.64
N TRP A 50 -7.61 8.49 19.60
CA TRP A 50 -6.33 9.06 19.16
C TRP A 50 -6.52 10.48 18.66
N TYR A 51 -5.44 11.22 18.75
CA TYR A 51 -5.30 12.55 18.18
C TYR A 51 -3.90 12.71 17.63
N GLY A 52 -3.77 13.42 16.51
CA GLY A 52 -2.50 13.82 15.96
C GLY A 52 -2.61 15.19 15.29
N SER A 53 -1.50 15.90 15.31
CA SER A 53 -1.35 17.17 14.62
C SER A 53 0.06 17.25 14.05
N THR A 54 0.16 17.72 12.83
CA THR A 54 1.42 18.05 12.16
C THR A 54 1.30 19.48 11.67
N SER A 55 2.23 20.34 12.05
CA SER A 55 2.42 21.67 11.46
C SER A 55 3.72 21.65 10.69
N ASN A 56 3.71 22.20 9.50
CA ASN A 56 4.83 22.19 8.60
C ASN A 56 4.91 23.54 7.88
N ASP A 57 5.94 24.33 8.21
CA ASP A 57 6.23 25.60 7.58
C ASP A 57 7.31 25.36 6.51
N VAL A 58 6.94 25.56 5.24
CA VAL A 58 7.82 25.34 4.10
C VAL A 58 8.16 26.65 3.42
N SER A 59 9.42 27.02 3.48
CA SER A 59 9.98 28.15 2.75
C SER A 59 10.80 27.64 1.56
N TYR A 60 10.49 28.12 0.39
CA TYR A 60 11.21 27.80 -0.83
C TYR A 60 11.84 29.06 -1.42
N SER A 61 13.14 29.01 -1.65
CA SER A 61 13.89 30.07 -2.34
C SER A 61 14.48 29.52 -3.65
N GLY A 62 14.19 30.18 -4.75
CA GLY A 62 14.59 29.76 -6.09
C GLY A 62 13.93 30.60 -7.17
N THR A 63 13.69 30.00 -8.33
CA THR A 63 13.08 30.69 -9.47
C THR A 63 11.64 31.17 -9.22
N SER A 64 10.95 30.57 -8.25
CA SER A 64 9.59 30.94 -7.82
C SER A 64 9.50 30.83 -6.31
N PRO A 65 10.00 31.82 -5.55
CA PRO A 65 10.04 31.75 -4.08
C PRO A 65 8.60 31.77 -3.51
N TYR A 66 8.36 30.99 -2.47
CA TYR A 66 7.09 30.94 -1.76
C TYR A 66 7.28 30.45 -0.33
N ASP A 67 6.33 30.82 0.52
CA ASP A 67 6.17 30.31 1.87
C ASP A 67 4.78 29.66 1.97
N ASN A 68 4.72 28.45 2.52
CA ASN A 68 3.47 27.74 2.78
C ASN A 68 3.41 27.23 4.20
N ASP A 69 2.27 27.46 4.83
CA ASP A 69 1.93 26.89 6.12
C ASP A 69 1.00 25.69 5.89
N PHE A 70 1.45 24.51 6.29
CA PHE A 70 0.64 23.32 6.28
C PHE A 70 0.28 22.91 7.71
N SER A 71 -0.97 22.60 7.92
CA SER A 71 -1.41 22.01 9.18
C SER A 71 -2.32 20.84 8.89
N ASP A 72 -1.97 19.70 9.47
CA ASP A 72 -2.75 18.47 9.39
C ASP A 72 -3.13 18.04 10.80
N MET A 73 -4.42 17.92 11.05
CA MET A 73 -4.96 17.48 12.34
C MET A 73 -5.91 16.31 12.11
N TYR A 74 -5.78 15.29 12.91
CA TYR A 74 -6.70 14.17 12.88
C TYR A 74 -7.06 13.72 14.30
N ALA A 75 -8.31 13.31 14.46
CA ALA A 75 -8.79 12.70 15.69
C ALA A 75 -9.72 11.54 15.36
N GLY A 76 -9.76 10.54 16.20
CA GLY A 76 -10.62 9.40 15.95
C GLY A 76 -10.91 8.60 17.20
N ALA A 77 -11.95 7.79 17.09
CA ALA A 77 -12.32 6.82 18.10
C ALA A 77 -12.70 5.49 17.46
N ALA A 78 -12.32 4.40 18.09
CA ALA A 78 -12.60 3.04 17.64
C ALA A 78 -13.21 2.20 18.75
N LEU A 79 -14.09 1.30 18.35
CA LEU A 79 -14.55 0.18 19.15
C LEU A 79 -14.04 -1.09 18.52
N GLY A 80 -13.45 -1.95 19.31
CA GLY A 80 -12.95 -3.22 18.84
C GLY A 80 -13.36 -4.39 19.73
N TYR A 81 -13.42 -5.56 19.10
CA TYR A 81 -13.76 -6.81 19.72
C TYR A 81 -12.85 -7.92 19.21
N ASN A 82 -12.36 -8.74 20.13
CA ASN A 82 -11.56 -9.91 19.81
C ASN A 82 -12.16 -11.15 20.48
N PHE A 83 -12.27 -12.20 19.71
CA PHE A 83 -12.62 -13.53 20.17
C PHE A 83 -11.55 -14.53 19.72
N SER A 84 -11.10 -15.39 20.62
CA SER A 84 -10.13 -16.42 20.28
C SER A 84 -10.39 -17.69 21.10
N ASP A 85 -10.52 -18.80 20.38
CA ASP A 85 -10.55 -20.13 20.99
C ASP A 85 -9.64 -21.10 20.19
N LYS A 86 -9.83 -22.42 20.40
CA LYS A 86 -9.00 -23.44 19.73
C LYS A 86 -9.18 -23.49 18.22
N MET A 87 -10.34 -23.10 17.71
CA MET A 87 -10.69 -23.20 16.30
C MET A 87 -10.88 -21.83 15.64
N TRP A 88 -11.31 -20.83 16.39
CA TRP A 88 -11.68 -19.53 15.88
C TRP A 88 -10.77 -18.42 16.44
N ASN A 89 -10.43 -17.50 15.55
CA ASN A 89 -9.85 -16.22 15.93
C ASN A 89 -10.58 -15.14 15.11
N VAL A 90 -11.26 -14.23 15.80
CA VAL A 90 -12.04 -13.15 15.17
C VAL A 90 -11.61 -11.84 15.79
N SER A 91 -11.33 -10.85 14.96
CA SER A 91 -11.07 -9.47 15.37
C SER A 91 -11.91 -8.53 14.52
N ALA A 92 -12.57 -7.60 15.18
CA ALA A 92 -13.32 -6.52 14.54
C ALA A 92 -12.92 -5.19 15.18
N ASP A 93 -12.66 -4.20 14.36
CA ASP A 93 -12.32 -2.82 14.76
C ASP A 93 -13.08 -1.89 13.82
N VAL A 94 -13.95 -1.05 14.39
CA VAL A 94 -14.70 -0.03 13.64
C VAL A 94 -14.42 1.32 14.28
N ALA A 95 -13.98 2.24 13.47
CA ALA A 95 -13.61 3.58 13.90
C ALA A 95 -14.27 4.65 13.04
N LEU A 96 -14.39 5.83 13.62
CA LEU A 96 -14.68 7.07 12.91
C LEU A 96 -13.47 7.99 13.09
N GLN A 97 -12.94 8.50 12.00
CA GLN A 97 -11.87 9.48 12.01
C GLN A 97 -12.35 10.80 11.42
N TRP A 98 -12.01 11.87 12.10
CA TRP A 98 -12.06 13.23 11.62
C TRP A 98 -10.66 13.66 11.20
N GLU A 99 -10.57 14.38 10.10
CA GLU A 99 -9.33 14.94 9.60
C GLU A 99 -9.56 16.34 9.07
N LYS A 100 -8.63 17.23 9.41
CA LYS A 100 -8.61 18.63 8.95
C LYS A 100 -7.24 18.93 8.38
N ASN A 101 -7.24 19.33 7.14
CA ASN A 101 -6.08 19.74 6.40
C ASN A 101 -6.18 21.23 6.10
N LYS A 102 -5.13 21.98 6.40
CA LYS A 102 -5.05 23.40 6.09
C LYS A 102 -3.77 23.69 5.29
N ILE A 103 -3.90 24.44 4.23
CA ILE A 103 -2.80 24.96 3.40
C ILE A 103 -3.03 26.45 3.26
N ASN A 104 -2.21 27.28 3.91
CA ASN A 104 -2.42 28.71 4.00
C ASN A 104 -3.87 29.02 4.47
N ASP A 105 -4.68 29.68 3.64
CA ASP A 105 -6.06 30.03 3.95
C ASP A 105 -7.08 28.95 3.54
N LEU A 106 -6.64 27.92 2.81
CA LEU A 106 -7.53 26.84 2.38
C LEU A 106 -7.61 25.75 3.45
N SER A 107 -8.81 25.38 3.82
CA SER A 107 -9.06 24.32 4.82
C SER A 107 -10.10 23.33 4.30
N VAL A 108 -9.81 22.05 4.46
CA VAL A 108 -10.71 20.93 4.12
C VAL A 108 -10.85 20.06 5.35
N GLU A 109 -12.10 19.73 5.72
CA GLU A 109 -12.42 18.84 6.84
C GLU A 109 -13.28 17.69 6.33
N GLU A 110 -12.94 16.48 6.75
CA GLU A 110 -13.68 15.28 6.36
C GLU A 110 -13.81 14.30 7.53
N PHE A 111 -14.92 13.54 7.51
CA PHE A 111 -15.13 12.40 8.40
C PHE A 111 -15.23 11.14 7.57
N TYR A 112 -14.55 10.09 8.00
CA TYR A 112 -14.62 8.81 7.31
C TYR A 112 -14.53 7.63 8.28
N PRO A 113 -15.23 6.52 7.97
CA PRO A 113 -15.11 5.30 8.72
C PRO A 113 -13.83 4.55 8.37
N LEU A 114 -13.27 3.88 9.38
CA LEU A 114 -12.22 2.89 9.24
C LEU A 114 -12.76 1.55 9.76
N ILE A 115 -12.67 0.51 8.97
CA ILE A 115 -13.20 -0.81 9.33
C ILE A 115 -12.09 -1.84 9.10
N ASN A 116 -11.77 -2.62 10.13
CA ASN A 116 -10.88 -3.75 10.06
C ASN A 116 -11.60 -4.99 10.61
N LEU A 117 -11.76 -5.98 9.79
CA LEU A 117 -12.35 -7.26 10.18
C LEU A 117 -11.38 -8.37 9.81
N SER A 118 -11.13 -9.28 10.71
CA SER A 118 -10.38 -10.50 10.41
C SER A 118 -11.01 -11.70 11.09
N ALA A 119 -11.00 -12.83 10.41
CA ALA A 119 -11.42 -14.09 10.97
C ALA A 119 -10.50 -15.21 10.52
N GLY A 120 -10.17 -16.10 11.45
CA GLY A 120 -9.48 -17.34 11.22
C GLY A 120 -10.31 -18.49 11.73
N PHE A 121 -10.40 -19.57 10.97
CA PHE A 121 -11.05 -20.79 11.34
C PHE A 121 -10.18 -22.00 11.03
N SER A 122 -9.79 -22.75 12.05
CA SER A 122 -8.94 -23.93 11.93
C SER A 122 -9.62 -25.15 12.58
N PRO A 123 -10.53 -25.82 11.85
CA PRO A 123 -11.27 -26.97 12.39
C PRO A 123 -10.37 -28.16 12.71
N SER A 124 -9.19 -28.21 12.14
CA SER A 124 -8.18 -29.21 12.42
C SER A 124 -6.79 -28.68 12.06
N LYS A 125 -5.74 -29.42 12.43
CA LYS A 125 -4.35 -29.12 12.01
C LYS A 125 -4.15 -29.19 10.48
N LYS A 126 -5.09 -29.79 9.76
CA LYS A 126 -5.01 -29.98 8.31
C LYS A 126 -5.72 -28.88 7.49
N HIS A 127 -6.60 -28.13 8.11
CA HIS A 127 -7.43 -27.15 7.43
C HIS A 127 -7.40 -25.82 8.17
N SER A 128 -7.14 -24.74 7.45
CA SER A 128 -7.30 -23.39 7.99
C SER A 128 -7.86 -22.43 6.94
N PHE A 129 -8.81 -21.62 7.37
CA PHE A 129 -9.39 -20.52 6.61
C PHE A 129 -9.00 -19.23 7.28
N ARG A 130 -8.68 -18.20 6.49
CA ARG A 130 -8.43 -16.85 6.98
C ARG A 130 -9.09 -15.85 6.06
N THR A 131 -9.71 -14.85 6.64
CA THR A 131 -10.25 -13.71 5.92
C THR A 131 -9.83 -12.42 6.59
N TYR A 132 -9.67 -11.41 5.77
CA TYR A 132 -9.36 -10.04 6.21
C TYR A 132 -10.13 -9.06 5.31
N PHE A 133 -10.74 -8.08 5.92
CA PHE A 133 -11.39 -6.96 5.26
C PHE A 133 -10.91 -5.66 5.89
N HIS A 134 -10.53 -4.71 5.06
CA HIS A 134 -10.19 -3.36 5.44
C HIS A 134 -10.93 -2.37 4.56
N PHE A 135 -11.52 -1.37 5.18
CA PHE A 135 -12.04 -0.18 4.54
C PHE A 135 -11.43 1.04 5.21
N GLY A 136 -10.87 1.93 4.42
CA GLY A 136 -10.23 3.15 4.90
C GLY A 136 -10.18 4.24 3.83
N ALA A 137 -9.51 5.32 4.16
CA ALA A 137 -9.25 6.41 3.25
C ALA A 137 -7.78 6.82 3.33
N ASN A 138 -7.27 7.34 2.20
CA ASN A 138 -5.96 7.97 2.10
C ASN A 138 -6.15 9.45 1.84
N TYR A 139 -5.52 10.26 2.65
CA TYR A 139 -5.52 11.70 2.49
C TYR A 139 -4.37 12.13 1.58
N PRO A 140 -4.57 13.04 0.60
CA PRO A 140 -3.47 13.58 -0.18
C PRO A 140 -2.55 14.40 0.73
N GLY A 141 -1.24 14.22 0.56
CA GLY A 141 -0.24 14.93 1.34
C GLY A 141 -0.16 16.42 0.97
N ALA A 142 0.60 17.16 1.75
CA ALA A 142 0.80 18.59 1.55
C ALA A 142 1.37 18.90 0.15
N SER A 143 2.29 18.07 -0.33
CA SER A 143 2.89 18.23 -1.66
C SER A 143 1.88 18.06 -2.80
N GLU A 144 0.90 17.16 -2.65
CA GLU A 144 -0.14 16.97 -3.66
C GLU A 144 -1.15 18.11 -3.69
N LYS A 145 -1.26 18.89 -2.60
CA LYS A 145 -2.23 19.98 -2.46
C LYS A 145 -1.66 21.38 -2.67
N THR A 146 -0.32 21.57 -2.64
CA THR A 146 0.29 22.91 -2.74
C THR A 146 -0.09 23.61 -4.06
N PRO A 147 -0.69 24.83 -4.02
CA PRO A 147 -1.09 25.53 -5.23
C PRO A 147 0.08 26.20 -5.97
N ASN A 148 1.25 26.24 -5.33
CA ASN A 148 2.40 26.93 -5.90
C ASN A 148 3.04 26.15 -7.02
N VAL A 149 3.45 26.85 -8.07
CA VAL A 149 4.16 26.27 -9.21
C VAL A 149 5.64 26.22 -8.91
N LEU A 150 6.19 25.02 -8.89
CA LEU A 150 7.60 24.74 -8.65
C LEU A 150 8.28 24.30 -9.92
N GLN A 151 9.42 24.90 -10.25
CA GLN A 151 10.24 24.43 -11.34
C GLN A 151 11.11 23.27 -10.87
N GLN A 152 10.90 22.06 -11.42
CA GLN A 152 11.73 20.88 -11.13
C GLN A 152 12.99 20.83 -12.02
N ASN A 153 12.82 21.23 -13.29
CA ASN A 153 13.91 21.36 -14.25
C ASN A 153 13.45 22.30 -15.39
N GLU A 154 14.27 22.48 -16.42
CA GLU A 154 13.97 23.39 -17.53
C GLU A 154 12.66 23.05 -18.28
N LEU A 155 12.27 21.79 -18.32
CA LEU A 155 11.13 21.29 -19.09
C LEU A 155 9.96 20.85 -18.21
N MET A 156 10.10 20.85 -16.88
CA MET A 156 9.07 20.31 -15.98
C MET A 156 8.81 21.25 -14.82
N TYR A 157 7.55 21.59 -14.66
CA TYR A 157 6.99 22.32 -13.54
C TYR A 157 6.03 21.40 -12.77
N TYR A 158 5.82 21.69 -11.51
CA TYR A 158 4.96 20.97 -10.62
C TYR A 158 4.04 21.92 -9.87
N THR A 159 2.78 21.56 -9.72
CA THR A 159 1.83 22.19 -8.80
C THR A 159 0.93 21.11 -8.20
N GLY A 160 0.54 21.27 -6.96
CA GLY A 160 -0.50 20.43 -6.36
C GLY A 160 -1.89 20.93 -6.79
N ASN A 161 -2.91 20.23 -6.29
CA ASN A 161 -4.31 20.62 -6.47
C ASN A 161 -4.96 20.70 -5.07
N PRO A 162 -5.26 21.92 -4.57
CA PRO A 162 -5.83 22.09 -3.22
C PRO A 162 -7.23 21.49 -3.07
N ASN A 163 -7.91 21.19 -4.18
CA ASN A 163 -9.27 20.61 -4.19
C ASN A 163 -9.27 19.06 -4.14
N LEU A 164 -8.11 18.42 -3.99
CA LEU A 164 -8.04 16.97 -3.83
C LEU A 164 -8.76 16.54 -2.54
N GLY A 165 -9.75 15.67 -2.70
CA GLY A 165 -10.45 15.01 -1.60
C GLY A 165 -9.80 13.70 -1.19
N LEU A 166 -10.47 12.93 -0.32
CA LEU A 166 -10.04 11.62 0.10
C LEU A 166 -10.12 10.58 -1.02
N SER A 167 -9.10 9.77 -1.17
CA SER A 167 -9.24 8.48 -1.84
C SER A 167 -9.70 7.42 -0.84
N ARG A 168 -10.59 6.52 -1.28
CA ARG A 168 -11.11 5.44 -0.45
C ARG A 168 -10.47 4.13 -0.85
N GLN A 169 -10.09 3.33 0.15
CA GLN A 169 -9.44 2.05 -0.08
C GLN A 169 -10.26 0.90 0.49
N ILE A 170 -10.41 -0.16 -0.29
CA ILE A 170 -11.00 -1.42 0.14
C ILE A 170 -9.96 -2.52 -0.11
N THR A 171 -9.72 -3.32 0.92
CA THR A 171 -8.91 -4.54 0.80
C THR A 171 -9.71 -5.71 1.35
N PHE A 172 -9.80 -6.78 0.57
CA PHE A 172 -10.38 -8.05 1.00
C PHE A 172 -9.41 -9.17 0.65
N ASN A 173 -9.23 -10.09 1.59
CA ASN A 173 -8.43 -11.29 1.41
C ASN A 173 -9.16 -12.49 2.02
N LEU A 174 -9.28 -13.57 1.25
CA LEU A 174 -9.76 -14.86 1.70
C LEU A 174 -8.72 -15.90 1.30
N SER A 175 -8.28 -16.71 2.25
CA SER A 175 -7.36 -17.80 2.00
C SER A 175 -7.79 -19.08 2.70
N TYR A 176 -7.53 -20.19 2.03
CA TYR A 176 -7.71 -21.54 2.54
C TYR A 176 -6.39 -22.31 2.42
N ASN A 177 -5.99 -22.97 3.48
CA ASN A 177 -4.80 -23.82 3.50
C ASN A 177 -5.22 -25.26 3.85
N TRP A 178 -4.71 -26.20 3.08
CA TRP A 178 -4.90 -27.63 3.27
C TRP A 178 -3.57 -28.35 3.35
N MET A 179 -3.37 -29.08 4.43
CA MET A 179 -2.15 -29.85 4.70
C MET A 179 -2.54 -31.25 5.18
N PRO A 180 -2.97 -32.13 4.26
CA PRO A 180 -3.46 -33.47 4.60
C PRO A 180 -2.38 -34.37 5.20
N VAL A 181 -1.13 -34.19 4.75
CA VAL A 181 0.06 -34.90 5.20
C VAL A 181 1.25 -33.96 5.20
N ASN A 182 2.28 -34.26 5.99
CA ASN A 182 3.49 -33.41 6.08
C ASN A 182 4.22 -33.24 4.74
N ALA A 183 4.02 -34.17 3.80
CA ALA A 183 4.65 -34.13 2.48
C ALA A 183 3.92 -33.21 1.49
N PHE A 184 2.68 -32.85 1.76
CA PHE A 184 1.88 -32.06 0.80
C PHE A 184 1.13 -30.94 1.50
N SER A 185 1.19 -29.75 0.89
CA SER A 185 0.33 -28.63 1.24
C SER A 185 -0.20 -27.94 0.00
N ALA A 186 -1.45 -27.48 0.08
CA ALA A 186 -2.07 -26.65 -0.93
C ALA A 186 -2.74 -25.47 -0.28
N SER A 187 -2.72 -24.33 -0.95
CA SER A 187 -3.49 -23.15 -0.56
C SER A 187 -4.22 -22.56 -1.75
N ALA A 188 -5.36 -21.94 -1.48
CA ALA A 188 -6.09 -21.13 -2.45
C ALA A 188 -6.39 -19.78 -1.83
N PHE A 189 -6.40 -18.74 -2.64
CA PHE A 189 -6.68 -17.39 -2.16
C PHE A 189 -7.45 -16.57 -3.19
N VAL A 190 -8.23 -15.62 -2.67
CA VAL A 190 -8.84 -14.52 -3.41
C VAL A 190 -8.46 -13.24 -2.69
N GLN A 191 -7.90 -12.29 -3.43
CA GLN A 191 -7.57 -10.97 -2.94
C GLN A 191 -8.26 -9.92 -3.80
N TYR A 192 -8.90 -8.97 -3.17
CA TYR A 192 -9.45 -7.79 -3.82
C TYR A 192 -8.80 -6.55 -3.21
N PHE A 193 -8.38 -5.64 -4.07
CA PHE A 193 -7.89 -4.32 -3.71
C PHE A 193 -8.58 -3.31 -4.63
N GLY A 194 -9.24 -2.32 -4.04
CA GLY A 194 -9.86 -1.21 -4.73
C GLY A 194 -9.43 0.12 -4.14
N GLU A 195 -9.13 1.07 -4.98
CA GLU A 195 -8.96 2.48 -4.66
C GLU A 195 -9.92 3.30 -5.52
N PHE A 196 -10.69 4.17 -4.87
CA PHE A 196 -11.72 5.00 -5.49
C PHE A 196 -11.39 6.47 -5.26
N ASN A 197 -11.64 7.31 -6.24
CA ASN A 197 -11.21 8.71 -6.26
C ASN A 197 -9.69 8.83 -6.06
N LEU A 198 -8.93 7.94 -6.69
CA LEU A 198 -7.49 7.97 -6.63
C LEU A 198 -6.97 9.24 -7.32
N TYR A 199 -6.15 10.00 -6.63
CA TYR A 199 -5.48 11.14 -7.24
C TYR A 199 -4.29 10.68 -8.06
N VAL A 200 -4.27 11.09 -9.32
CA VAL A 200 -3.27 10.70 -10.30
C VAL A 200 -2.56 11.92 -10.86
N PRO A 201 -1.26 11.83 -11.14
CA PRO A 201 -0.54 12.91 -11.79
C PRO A 201 -0.99 13.03 -13.24
N VAL A 202 -1.34 14.25 -13.64
CA VAL A 202 -1.59 14.64 -15.02
C VAL A 202 -0.56 15.66 -15.49
N PHE A 203 -0.26 15.66 -16.78
CA PHE A 203 0.74 16.52 -17.38
C PHE A 203 0.08 17.42 -18.44
N ASN A 204 0.12 18.70 -18.20
CA ASN A 204 -0.48 19.71 -19.10
C ASN A 204 0.63 20.53 -19.78
N PRO A 205 0.45 20.98 -21.02
CA PRO A 205 1.35 21.96 -21.63
C PRO A 205 1.46 23.21 -20.77
N TYR A 206 2.66 23.71 -20.59
CA TYR A 206 2.96 24.90 -19.79
C TYR A 206 3.97 25.79 -20.55
N ASN A 207 3.92 27.10 -20.30
CA ASN A 207 4.81 28.07 -20.91
C ASN A 207 4.82 28.01 -22.46
N ASP A 208 3.66 28.17 -23.06
CA ASP A 208 3.42 28.08 -24.51
C ASP A 208 3.87 26.74 -25.13
N GLY A 209 3.71 25.66 -24.39
CA GLY A 209 4.07 24.30 -24.81
C GLY A 209 5.56 23.97 -24.75
N LYS A 210 6.39 24.86 -24.20
CA LYS A 210 7.84 24.64 -24.06
C LYS A 210 8.19 23.77 -22.85
N ALA A 211 7.24 23.59 -21.94
CA ALA A 211 7.41 22.78 -20.72
C ALA A 211 6.14 22.01 -20.41
N LEU A 212 6.21 21.12 -19.43
CA LEU A 212 5.09 20.36 -18.88
C LEU A 212 4.82 20.80 -17.44
N LEU A 213 3.56 21.04 -17.11
CA LEU A 213 3.09 21.23 -15.75
C LEU A 213 2.47 19.93 -15.24
N ARG A 214 3.09 19.32 -14.26
CA ARG A 214 2.53 18.20 -13.53
C ARG A 214 1.60 18.71 -12.45
N THR A 215 0.37 18.22 -12.43
CA THR A 215 -0.61 18.45 -11.36
C THR A 215 -1.31 17.13 -10.99
N PHE A 216 -2.36 17.17 -10.15
CA PHE A 216 -3.12 15.98 -9.75
C PHE A 216 -4.61 16.16 -10.01
N GLU A 217 -5.26 15.09 -10.40
CA GLU A 217 -6.70 14.98 -10.55
C GLU A 217 -7.25 13.73 -9.83
N THR A 218 -8.52 13.76 -9.45
CA THR A 218 -9.18 12.69 -8.65
C THR A 218 -10.15 11.84 -9.44
N ASP A 219 -10.11 11.83 -10.74
CA ASP A 219 -11.04 11.05 -11.57
C ASP A 219 -10.41 9.72 -12.00
N CYS A 220 -10.06 8.88 -11.03
CA CYS A 220 -9.50 7.57 -11.32
C CYS A 220 -9.92 6.53 -10.25
N ASP A 221 -10.49 5.42 -10.69
CA ASP A 221 -10.74 4.25 -9.86
C ASP A 221 -9.83 3.10 -10.30
N TYR A 222 -9.21 2.45 -9.33
CA TYR A 222 -8.36 1.29 -9.54
C TYR A 222 -8.89 0.08 -8.79
N ASN A 223 -9.05 -1.03 -9.50
CA ASN A 223 -9.49 -2.30 -8.92
C ASN A 223 -8.56 -3.43 -9.37
N ARG A 224 -8.18 -4.28 -8.43
CA ARG A 224 -7.44 -5.52 -8.69
C ARG A 224 -8.07 -6.67 -7.94
N THR A 225 -8.51 -7.71 -8.66
CA THR A 225 -8.87 -8.98 -8.07
C THR A 225 -7.81 -10.01 -8.47
N GLN A 226 -7.24 -10.70 -7.50
CA GLN A 226 -6.28 -11.77 -7.75
C GLN A 226 -6.83 -13.08 -7.17
N ILE A 227 -6.82 -14.13 -7.98
CA ILE A 227 -7.22 -15.49 -7.60
C ILE A 227 -6.03 -16.39 -7.87
N GLY A 228 -5.65 -17.18 -6.89
CA GLY A 228 -4.48 -18.04 -7.04
C GLY A 228 -4.52 -19.26 -6.14
N MET A 229 -3.60 -20.15 -6.45
CA MET A 229 -3.34 -21.37 -5.67
C MET A 229 -1.83 -21.49 -5.45
N SER A 230 -1.45 -22.24 -4.44
CA SER A 230 -0.07 -22.63 -4.21
C SER A 230 -0.03 -24.09 -3.78
N PHE A 231 0.91 -24.83 -4.34
CA PHE A 231 1.11 -26.25 -4.09
C PHE A 231 2.56 -26.47 -3.68
N ASN A 232 2.77 -27.26 -2.63
CA ASN A 232 4.10 -27.72 -2.23
C ASN A 232 4.05 -29.22 -2.00
N TYR A 233 4.96 -29.94 -2.62
CA TYR A 233 5.03 -31.40 -2.50
C TYR A 233 6.47 -31.85 -2.25
N LYS A 234 6.66 -32.66 -1.20
CA LYS A 234 7.94 -33.26 -0.83
C LYS A 234 7.91 -34.73 -1.17
N LEU A 235 8.82 -35.15 -2.03
CA LEU A 235 9.03 -36.52 -2.51
C LEU A 235 10.36 -37.04 -2.03
N LEU A 236 10.60 -38.33 -2.20
CA LEU A 236 11.88 -39.00 -1.89
C LEU A 236 12.35 -38.68 -0.45
N ASN A 237 11.45 -38.86 0.51
CA ASN A 237 11.69 -38.53 1.93
C ASN A 237 12.10 -37.08 2.19
N GLY A 238 11.64 -36.16 1.31
CA GLY A 238 11.93 -34.74 1.41
C GLY A 238 13.10 -34.27 0.55
N ASN A 239 13.83 -35.18 -0.09
CA ASN A 239 14.97 -34.83 -0.92
C ASN A 239 14.55 -34.15 -2.24
N LEU A 240 13.33 -34.33 -2.73
CA LEU A 240 12.78 -33.59 -3.85
C LEU A 240 11.61 -32.76 -3.39
N GLN A 241 11.71 -31.45 -3.57
CA GLN A 241 10.65 -30.50 -3.25
C GLN A 241 10.17 -29.84 -4.54
N LEU A 242 8.86 -29.93 -4.76
CA LEU A 242 8.18 -29.29 -5.90
C LEU A 242 7.27 -28.19 -5.37
N ALA A 243 7.28 -27.03 -5.99
CA ALA A 243 6.38 -25.94 -5.69
C ALA A 243 5.81 -25.33 -6.97
N ALA A 244 4.54 -24.94 -6.93
CA ALA A 244 3.89 -24.21 -8.02
C ALA A 244 2.86 -23.23 -7.45
N SER A 245 2.82 -22.01 -7.98
CA SER A 245 1.93 -20.96 -7.53
C SER A 245 1.30 -20.23 -8.75
N PRO A 246 0.26 -20.83 -9.38
CA PRO A 246 -0.50 -20.18 -10.42
C PRO A 246 -1.46 -19.14 -9.86
N SER A 247 -1.61 -18.01 -10.55
CA SER A 247 -2.61 -16.99 -10.24
C SER A 247 -3.04 -16.20 -11.47
N VAL A 248 -4.24 -15.63 -11.38
CA VAL A 248 -4.78 -14.67 -12.36
C VAL A 248 -5.08 -13.38 -11.62
N SER A 249 -4.66 -12.25 -12.18
CA SER A 249 -4.99 -10.93 -11.68
C SER A 249 -5.90 -10.22 -12.67
N LEU A 250 -7.06 -9.75 -12.21
CA LEU A 250 -8.01 -8.96 -12.99
C LEU A 250 -7.82 -7.50 -12.60
N TYR A 251 -7.26 -6.71 -13.51
CA TYR A 251 -7.06 -5.27 -13.32
C TYR A 251 -8.13 -4.49 -14.07
N ARG A 252 -8.68 -3.49 -13.40
CA ARG A 252 -9.54 -2.48 -13.99
C ARG A 252 -9.17 -1.10 -13.45
N VAL A 253 -8.86 -0.20 -14.36
CA VAL A 253 -8.71 1.24 -14.10
C VAL A 253 -9.78 1.93 -14.90
N SER A 254 -10.49 2.89 -14.32
CA SER A 254 -11.54 3.69 -14.98
C SER A 254 -11.41 5.15 -14.55
N GLY A 255 -12.03 6.05 -15.31
CA GLY A 255 -11.90 7.50 -15.17
C GLY A 255 -10.94 8.06 -16.21
N LEU A 256 -9.89 8.77 -15.80
CA LEU A 256 -8.86 9.33 -16.69
C LEU A 256 -8.18 8.26 -17.57
N PHE A 257 -8.14 7.02 -17.12
CA PHE A 257 -7.60 5.88 -17.88
C PHE A 257 -8.66 4.79 -17.99
N ASP A 258 -8.73 4.10 -19.13
CA ASP A 258 -9.51 2.87 -19.29
C ASP A 258 -8.56 1.70 -19.56
N ILE A 259 -8.21 0.96 -18.50
CA ILE A 259 -7.31 -0.16 -18.58
C ILE A 259 -8.02 -1.41 -18.04
N LYS A 260 -8.12 -2.44 -18.88
CA LYS A 260 -8.60 -3.78 -18.49
C LYS A 260 -7.54 -4.79 -18.87
N ARG A 261 -7.05 -5.56 -17.89
CA ARG A 261 -6.03 -6.60 -18.10
C ARG A 261 -6.29 -7.79 -17.18
N SER A 262 -5.99 -8.98 -17.69
CA SER A 262 -6.18 -10.24 -16.96
C SER A 262 -4.94 -11.15 -17.12
N PRO A 263 -3.77 -10.73 -16.64
CA PRO A 263 -2.58 -11.55 -16.76
C PRO A 263 -2.66 -12.80 -15.91
N PHE A 264 -2.19 -13.90 -16.51
CA PHE A 264 -1.84 -15.12 -15.79
C PHE A 264 -0.38 -15.06 -15.34
N TYR A 265 -0.14 -15.48 -14.12
CA TYR A 265 1.18 -15.61 -13.53
C TYR A 265 1.33 -16.98 -12.90
N CYS A 266 2.48 -17.61 -13.10
CA CYS A 266 2.83 -18.86 -12.43
C CYS A 266 4.31 -18.85 -12.08
N ASN A 267 4.62 -19.18 -10.84
CA ASN A 267 5.96 -19.51 -10.40
C ASN A 267 5.97 -21.01 -10.08
N ALA A 268 6.95 -21.73 -10.66
CA ALA A 268 7.16 -23.15 -10.40
C ALA A 268 8.64 -23.41 -10.09
N SER A 269 8.91 -24.28 -9.15
CA SER A 269 10.26 -24.67 -8.79
C SER A 269 10.36 -26.14 -8.42
N ALA A 270 11.55 -26.70 -8.67
CA ALA A 270 11.94 -28.02 -8.21
C ALA A 270 13.31 -27.91 -7.54
N THR A 271 13.44 -28.42 -6.31
CA THR A 271 14.69 -28.45 -5.57
C THR A 271 15.00 -29.88 -5.17
N TYR A 272 16.18 -30.37 -5.57
CA TYR A 272 16.67 -31.71 -5.22
C TYR A 272 17.88 -31.59 -4.29
N TYR A 273 17.85 -32.34 -3.19
CA TYR A 273 18.91 -32.43 -2.19
C TYR A 273 19.62 -33.77 -2.30
N LEU A 274 20.94 -33.74 -2.40
CA LEU A 274 21.81 -34.91 -2.41
C LEU A 274 22.91 -34.73 -1.37
N GLY A 275 22.68 -35.26 -0.18
CA GLY A 275 23.56 -35.01 0.97
C GLY A 275 23.68 -33.51 1.27
N ASN A 276 24.88 -32.97 1.20
CA ASN A 276 25.15 -31.55 1.41
C ASN A 276 24.97 -30.69 0.15
N PHE A 277 24.60 -31.25 -0.99
CA PHE A 277 24.38 -30.52 -2.24
C PHE A 277 22.90 -30.31 -2.46
N TYR A 278 22.56 -29.17 -3.12
CA TYR A 278 21.23 -28.96 -3.65
C TYR A 278 21.29 -28.43 -5.09
N PHE A 279 20.28 -28.81 -5.85
CA PHE A 279 20.04 -28.34 -7.21
C PHE A 279 18.63 -27.80 -7.28
N GLN A 280 18.51 -26.58 -7.72
CA GLN A 280 17.21 -25.92 -7.88
C GLN A 280 17.02 -25.45 -9.31
N ALA A 281 15.87 -25.76 -9.88
CA ALA A 281 15.37 -25.16 -11.11
C ALA A 281 14.10 -24.39 -10.80
N SER A 282 13.96 -23.19 -11.32
CA SER A 282 12.75 -22.39 -11.20
C SER A 282 12.38 -21.75 -12.52
N TYR A 283 11.08 -21.61 -12.71
CA TYR A 283 10.46 -20.95 -13.84
C TYR A 283 9.39 -20.00 -13.38
N GLN A 284 9.42 -18.79 -13.90
CA GLN A 284 8.43 -17.77 -13.66
C GLN A 284 7.90 -17.27 -15.00
N THR A 285 6.58 -17.32 -15.18
CA THR A 285 5.95 -16.68 -16.34
C THR A 285 6.12 -15.18 -16.27
N ARG A 286 6.06 -14.52 -17.42
CA ARG A 286 6.01 -13.05 -17.46
C ARG A 286 4.95 -12.52 -16.50
N SER A 287 5.31 -11.48 -15.74
CA SER A 287 4.36 -10.73 -14.94
C SER A 287 3.86 -9.49 -15.69
N LEU A 288 2.69 -9.03 -15.32
CA LEU A 288 2.14 -7.75 -15.76
C LEU A 288 1.55 -7.07 -14.54
N THR A 289 2.02 -5.88 -14.26
CA THR A 289 1.51 -5.05 -13.17
C THR A 289 0.93 -3.75 -13.72
N VAL A 290 -0.25 -3.40 -13.28
CA VAL A 290 -0.92 -2.13 -13.61
C VAL A 290 -0.82 -1.22 -12.40
N HIS A 291 -0.26 -0.04 -12.59
CA HIS A 291 -0.21 1.02 -11.61
C HIS A 291 -1.35 2.01 -11.87
N GLY A 292 -2.41 1.94 -11.05
CA GLY A 292 -3.61 2.76 -11.21
C GLY A 292 -3.33 4.26 -11.18
N ASN A 293 -2.48 4.68 -10.23
CA ASN A 293 -2.11 6.09 -10.04
C ASN A 293 -1.20 6.68 -11.12
N ARG A 294 -0.75 5.89 -12.08
CA ARG A 294 0.14 6.34 -13.18
C ARG A 294 -0.38 6.00 -14.55
N GLY A 295 -1.45 5.20 -14.64
CA GLY A 295 -1.95 4.66 -15.92
C GLY A 295 -0.91 3.81 -16.66
N VAL A 296 0.09 3.26 -15.97
CA VAL A 296 1.24 2.58 -16.56
C VAL A 296 1.14 1.08 -16.37
N ILE A 297 1.52 0.35 -17.41
CA ILE A 297 1.58 -1.10 -17.43
C ILE A 297 3.03 -1.53 -17.51
N TYR A 298 3.53 -2.20 -16.47
CA TYR A 298 4.83 -2.84 -16.49
C TYR A 298 4.69 -4.30 -16.92
N LYS A 299 5.56 -4.74 -17.81
CA LYS A 299 5.62 -6.12 -18.29
C LYS A 299 7.03 -6.67 -18.08
N ASP A 300 7.14 -7.71 -17.27
CA ASP A 300 8.38 -8.46 -17.14
C ASP A 300 8.44 -9.58 -18.16
N ARG A 301 9.64 -10.13 -18.36
CA ARG A 301 9.87 -11.31 -19.21
C ARG A 301 9.69 -12.59 -18.40
N ASN A 302 9.55 -13.71 -19.09
CA ASN A 302 9.70 -15.02 -18.46
C ASN A 302 11.11 -15.12 -17.87
N PHE A 303 11.21 -15.72 -16.69
CA PHE A 303 12.46 -15.88 -15.98
C PHE A 303 12.71 -17.36 -15.71
N TYR A 304 13.92 -17.80 -15.99
CA TYR A 304 14.41 -19.16 -15.71
C TYR A 304 15.66 -19.02 -14.85
N GLN A 305 15.73 -19.82 -13.81
CA GLN A 305 16.89 -19.83 -12.92
C GLN A 305 17.28 -21.28 -12.61
N MET A 306 18.58 -21.56 -12.68
CA MET A 306 19.16 -22.79 -12.19
C MET A 306 20.22 -22.42 -11.15
N LEU A 307 20.18 -23.08 -10.01
CA LEU A 307 21.12 -22.91 -8.93
C LEU A 307 21.63 -24.28 -8.49
N ALA A 308 22.91 -24.33 -8.18
CA ALA A 308 23.52 -25.45 -7.48
C ALA A 308 24.28 -24.87 -6.28
N GLY A 309 24.17 -25.52 -5.13
CA GLY A 309 24.82 -25.05 -3.93
C GLY A 309 25.24 -26.22 -3.04
N TRP A 310 26.13 -25.89 -2.10
CA TRP A 310 26.59 -26.79 -1.09
C TRP A 310 26.34 -26.14 0.28
N SER A 311 25.81 -26.92 1.23
CA SER A 311 25.52 -26.49 2.58
C SER A 311 26.14 -27.49 3.55
N ARG A 312 26.99 -27.03 4.42
CA ARG A 312 27.55 -27.85 5.51
C ARG A 312 26.58 -27.73 6.70
N SER A 313 25.95 -28.85 7.06
CA SER A 313 25.15 -28.96 8.30
C SER A 313 26.04 -29.03 9.54
#